data_ad7a815545da2a46f53cd45e35b52ab0
#
_entry.id   ad7a815545da2a46f53cd45e35b52ab0
#
_cell.length_a   1.000
_cell.length_b   1.000
_cell.length_c   1.000
_cell.angle_alpha   90.00
_cell.angle_beta   90.00
_cell.angle_gamma   90.00
#
_symmetry.space_group_name_H-M   'P 1'
#
loop_
_entity.id
_entity.type
_entity.pdbx_description
1 polymer ?
#
loop_
_entity_poly.entity_id
_entity_poly.type
_entity_poly.pdbx_seq_one_letter_code
_entity_poly.pdbx_strand_id
1 'polypeptide(L)'
;GYTVTREYSQDAELIICIGGDGSLLETVHSCNFPECPIIGINTGHLGFFQELSPDDLDHFISDYENGQYTIQHLSTVAAEVTTKDGRTNRHIGLNEIVIKGRQSYAVHLHICIDGVSIEKFSGDGILVATSAGSTAYNYSLGGSIVDPRLKLLQVTPIAPMNTTAYRSFTSSILLPSDLTIGIVPEEEENKIFIMNDGIETGYSQVSGISITASDKTVQLLRFKDYDFWDKIKTKFL
;
A
#
# COMPACT_ATOMS: atom_id res chain seq x y z
N GLY A 1 -24.64 -5.78 25.35
CA GLY A 1 -23.90 -6.81 24.61
C GLY A 1 -23.86 -6.45 23.14
N TYR A 2 -22.81 -6.85 22.45
CA TYR A 2 -22.56 -6.57 21.05
C TYR A 2 -23.18 -7.64 20.15
N THR A 3 -23.66 -7.25 18.97
CA THR A 3 -24.03 -8.19 17.91
C THR A 3 -22.79 -8.47 17.07
N VAL A 4 -22.38 -9.73 16.97
CA VAL A 4 -21.21 -10.16 16.20
C VAL A 4 -21.67 -10.92 14.97
N THR A 5 -21.20 -10.50 13.79
CA THR A 5 -21.44 -11.18 12.51
C THR A 5 -20.11 -11.59 11.87
N ARG A 6 -20.13 -12.60 10.99
CA ARG A 6 -18.95 -13.00 10.22
C ARG A 6 -18.83 -12.29 8.87
N GLU A 7 -19.91 -11.66 8.44
CA GLU A 7 -19.97 -10.92 7.19
C GLU A 7 -19.91 -9.42 7.48
N TYR A 8 -19.18 -8.68 6.69
CA TYR A 8 -19.11 -7.24 6.78
C TYR A 8 -20.45 -6.59 6.44
N SER A 9 -20.87 -5.63 7.26
CA SER A 9 -22.01 -4.74 7.02
C SER A 9 -21.53 -3.29 7.07
N GLN A 10 -22.14 -2.41 6.29
CA GLN A 10 -21.84 -0.97 6.34
C GLN A 10 -22.18 -0.33 7.69
N ASP A 11 -23.05 -0.95 8.47
CA ASP A 11 -23.42 -0.53 9.84
C ASP A 11 -22.45 -1.07 10.90
N ALA A 12 -21.36 -1.74 10.52
CA ALA A 12 -20.38 -2.25 11.47
C ALA A 12 -19.68 -1.09 12.18
N GLU A 13 -19.65 -1.12 13.50
CA GLU A 13 -18.91 -0.14 14.33
C GLU A 13 -17.41 -0.46 14.43
N LEU A 14 -17.06 -1.73 14.31
CA LEU A 14 -15.69 -2.24 14.42
C LEU A 14 -15.54 -3.54 13.63
N ILE A 15 -14.45 -3.68 12.92
CA ILE A 15 -14.03 -4.96 12.31
C ILE A 15 -12.92 -5.56 13.16
N ILE A 16 -13.07 -6.83 13.53
CA ILE A 16 -12.03 -7.61 14.20
C ILE A 16 -11.41 -8.55 13.17
N CYS A 17 -10.17 -8.27 12.82
CA CYS A 17 -9.39 -9.08 11.89
C CYS A 17 -8.48 -10.04 12.67
N ILE A 18 -8.65 -11.35 12.46
CA ILE A 18 -7.85 -12.38 13.12
C ILE A 18 -6.85 -12.96 12.13
N GLY A 19 -5.56 -12.78 12.39
CA GLY A 19 -4.48 -13.25 11.53
C GLY A 19 -3.28 -12.33 11.51
N GLY A 20 -2.50 -12.36 10.41
CA GLY A 20 -1.33 -11.52 10.18
C GLY A 20 -1.64 -10.30 9.30
N ASP A 21 -0.59 -9.57 8.88
CA ASP A 21 -0.72 -8.39 7.99
C ASP A 21 -1.45 -8.73 6.68
N GLY A 22 -1.21 -9.93 6.11
CA GLY A 22 -1.93 -10.39 4.92
C GLY A 22 -3.43 -10.53 5.11
N SER A 23 -3.88 -11.04 6.27
CA SER A 23 -5.31 -11.16 6.60
C SER A 23 -5.96 -9.79 6.73
N LEU A 24 -5.23 -8.80 7.26
CA LEU A 24 -5.73 -7.44 7.34
C LEU A 24 -5.86 -6.81 5.95
N LEU A 25 -4.88 -6.99 5.08
CA LEU A 25 -4.97 -6.52 3.69
C LEU A 25 -6.16 -7.15 2.96
N GLU A 26 -6.35 -8.48 3.10
CA GLU A 26 -7.51 -9.17 2.53
C GLU A 26 -8.84 -8.61 3.07
N THR A 27 -8.91 -8.32 4.38
CA THR A 27 -10.08 -7.70 5.01
C THR A 27 -10.36 -6.31 4.43
N VAL A 28 -9.34 -5.46 4.32
CA VAL A 28 -9.45 -4.11 3.75
C VAL A 28 -9.99 -4.16 2.33
N HIS A 29 -9.45 -5.05 1.48
CA HIS A 29 -9.88 -5.18 0.09
C HIS A 29 -11.28 -5.79 -0.05
N SER A 30 -11.58 -6.86 0.68
CA SER A 30 -12.90 -7.52 0.63
C SER A 30 -14.03 -6.61 1.13
N CYS A 31 -13.75 -5.75 2.09
CA CYS A 31 -14.70 -4.73 2.61
C CYS A 31 -14.64 -3.40 1.82
N ASN A 32 -13.90 -3.35 0.70
CA ASN A 32 -13.74 -2.16 -0.14
C ASN A 32 -13.30 -0.89 0.62
N PHE A 33 -12.28 -1.04 1.47
CA PHE A 33 -11.74 0.04 2.32
C PHE A 33 -12.83 0.61 3.25
N PRO A 34 -13.19 -0.13 4.31
CA PRO A 34 -14.30 0.21 5.18
C PRO A 34 -14.06 1.52 5.93
N GLU A 35 -15.13 2.24 6.23
CA GLU A 35 -15.08 3.50 6.98
C GLU A 35 -15.00 3.29 8.50
N CYS A 36 -15.38 2.09 9.00
CA CYS A 36 -15.27 1.76 10.42
C CYS A 36 -13.83 1.32 10.78
N PRO A 37 -13.43 1.50 12.05
CA PRO A 37 -12.12 1.04 12.52
C PRO A 37 -11.94 -0.47 12.40
N ILE A 38 -10.70 -0.89 12.21
CA ILE A 38 -10.27 -2.29 12.22
C ILE A 38 -9.31 -2.49 13.39
N ILE A 39 -9.48 -3.58 14.14
CA ILE A 39 -8.48 -4.05 15.08
C ILE A 39 -7.96 -5.42 14.64
N GLY A 40 -6.65 -5.59 14.66
CA GLY A 40 -6.00 -6.85 14.32
C GLY A 40 -5.61 -7.66 15.55
N ILE A 41 -6.00 -8.93 15.56
CA ILE A 41 -5.56 -9.92 16.57
C ILE A 41 -4.57 -10.84 15.91
N ASN A 42 -3.33 -10.85 16.41
CA ASN A 42 -2.25 -11.64 15.86
C ASN A 42 -2.36 -13.11 16.31
N THR A 43 -2.37 -14.04 15.36
CA THR A 43 -2.36 -15.47 15.64
C THR A 43 -1.05 -16.18 15.26
N GLY A 44 -0.03 -15.41 14.91
CA GLY A 44 1.27 -15.93 14.47
C GLY A 44 2.42 -14.98 14.77
N HIS A 45 3.27 -14.73 13.77
CA HIS A 45 4.35 -13.75 13.92
C HIS A 45 3.79 -12.32 13.95
N LEU A 46 4.33 -11.51 14.84
CA LEU A 46 3.93 -10.10 15.02
C LEU A 46 4.00 -9.33 13.70
N GLY A 47 2.85 -8.76 13.29
CA GLY A 47 2.73 -7.87 12.15
C GLY A 47 2.82 -6.40 12.55
N PHE A 48 2.77 -5.52 11.56
CA PHE A 48 2.73 -4.07 11.78
C PHE A 48 1.31 -3.56 12.08
N PHE A 49 0.31 -4.23 11.53
CA PHE A 49 -1.08 -3.80 11.63
C PHE A 49 -1.79 -4.37 12.85
N GLN A 50 -1.43 -5.59 13.30
CA GLN A 50 -2.04 -6.21 14.47
C GLN A 50 -1.68 -5.47 15.75
N GLU A 51 -2.63 -5.41 16.65
CA GLU A 51 -2.53 -4.71 17.93
C GLU A 51 -2.48 -5.69 19.11
N LEU A 52 -3.28 -6.74 19.05
CA LEU A 52 -3.52 -7.65 20.15
C LEU A 52 -2.95 -9.04 19.90
N SER A 53 -2.61 -9.72 20.98
CA SER A 53 -2.50 -11.18 21.04
C SER A 53 -3.81 -11.80 21.52
N PRO A 54 -4.05 -13.11 21.33
CA PRO A 54 -5.22 -13.78 21.87
C PRO A 54 -5.36 -13.69 23.41
N ASP A 55 -4.24 -13.53 24.11
CA ASP A 55 -4.21 -13.43 25.58
C ASP A 55 -4.69 -12.07 26.09
N ASP A 56 -4.75 -11.05 25.22
CA ASP A 56 -5.13 -9.67 25.57
C ASP A 56 -6.64 -9.40 25.45
N LEU A 57 -7.45 -10.40 25.06
CA LEU A 57 -8.87 -10.21 24.71
C LEU A 57 -9.73 -9.66 25.85
N ASP A 58 -9.50 -10.12 27.09
CA ASP A 58 -10.29 -9.65 28.26
C ASP A 58 -10.00 -8.16 28.53
N HIS A 59 -8.73 -7.74 28.40
CA HIS A 59 -8.35 -6.34 28.53
C HIS A 59 -8.88 -5.51 27.36
N PHE A 60 -8.86 -6.06 26.14
CA PHE A 60 -9.40 -5.40 24.96
C PHE A 60 -10.86 -4.96 25.15
N ILE A 61 -11.73 -5.88 25.59
CA ILE A 61 -13.15 -5.57 25.77
C ILE A 61 -13.34 -4.44 26.78
N SER A 62 -12.63 -4.51 27.91
CA SER A 62 -12.68 -3.49 28.94
C SER A 62 -12.21 -2.13 28.45
N ASP A 63 -11.09 -2.08 27.74
CA ASP A 63 -10.50 -0.82 27.23
C ASP A 63 -11.35 -0.22 26.11
N TYR A 64 -11.92 -1.07 25.25
CA TYR A 64 -12.85 -0.63 24.21
C TYR A 64 -14.13 -0.01 24.81
N GLU A 65 -14.78 -0.67 25.77
CA GLU A 65 -15.97 -0.15 26.47
C GLU A 65 -15.71 1.15 27.21
N ASN A 66 -14.50 1.34 27.74
CA ASN A 66 -14.10 2.55 28.44
C ASN A 66 -13.53 3.64 27.53
N GLY A 67 -13.50 3.44 26.20
CA GLY A 67 -12.98 4.39 25.24
C GLY A 67 -11.46 4.63 25.38
N GLN A 68 -10.70 3.66 25.92
CA GLN A 68 -9.26 3.74 26.14
C GLN A 68 -8.45 3.40 24.89
N TYR A 69 -8.82 3.96 23.74
CA TYR A 69 -8.16 3.73 22.47
C TYR A 69 -8.07 5.03 21.64
N THR A 70 -7.29 4.98 20.60
CA THR A 70 -7.19 6.02 19.57
C THR A 70 -7.41 5.41 18.19
N ILE A 71 -7.78 6.24 17.20
CA ILE A 71 -7.90 5.82 15.81
C ILE A 71 -6.72 6.35 15.03
N GLN A 72 -5.93 5.45 14.48
CA GLN A 72 -4.86 5.76 13.55
C GLN A 72 -5.41 5.73 12.12
N HIS A 73 -5.32 6.85 11.42
CA HIS A 73 -5.69 6.93 10.00
C HIS A 73 -4.47 6.66 9.13
N LEU A 74 -4.51 5.59 8.34
CA LEU A 74 -3.50 5.25 7.35
C LEU A 74 -3.93 5.75 5.98
N SER A 75 -3.03 6.47 5.31
CA SER A 75 -3.23 6.89 3.92
C SER A 75 -3.14 5.69 2.99
N THR A 76 -3.84 5.76 1.86
CA THR A 76 -3.77 4.77 0.80
C THR A 76 -3.28 5.41 -0.50
N VAL A 77 -2.84 4.60 -1.45
CA VAL A 77 -2.39 5.01 -2.77
C VAL A 77 -3.36 4.52 -3.82
N ALA A 78 -3.65 5.34 -4.84
CA ALA A 78 -4.50 4.96 -5.97
C ALA A 78 -3.71 5.03 -7.27
N ALA A 79 -3.97 4.06 -8.16
CA ALA A 79 -3.51 4.09 -9.55
C ALA A 79 -4.73 4.07 -10.48
N GLU A 80 -4.77 5.00 -11.42
CA GLU A 80 -5.72 5.01 -12.52
C GLU A 80 -5.00 4.59 -13.79
N VAL A 81 -5.39 3.44 -14.34
CA VAL A 81 -4.82 2.85 -15.55
C VAL A 81 -5.73 3.14 -16.72
N THR A 82 -5.24 3.90 -17.68
CA THR A 82 -5.96 4.23 -18.94
C THR A 82 -5.41 3.40 -20.07
N THR A 83 -6.28 2.76 -20.84
CA THR A 83 -5.94 1.98 -22.03
C THR A 83 -6.17 2.79 -23.30
N LYS A 84 -5.56 2.40 -24.43
CA LYS A 84 -5.63 3.12 -25.71
C LYS A 84 -7.07 3.25 -26.27
N ASP A 85 -7.99 2.39 -25.84
CA ASP A 85 -9.42 2.48 -26.17
C ASP A 85 -10.20 3.44 -25.24
N GLY A 86 -9.51 4.14 -24.34
CA GLY A 86 -10.07 5.16 -23.44
C GLY A 86 -10.72 4.63 -22.17
N ARG A 87 -10.66 3.31 -21.89
CA ARG A 87 -11.15 2.77 -20.63
C ARG A 87 -10.18 3.11 -19.50
N THR A 88 -10.72 3.46 -18.34
CA THR A 88 -9.95 3.73 -17.11
C THR A 88 -10.37 2.76 -16.01
N ASN A 89 -9.39 2.18 -15.34
CA ASN A 89 -9.58 1.30 -14.20
C ASN A 89 -8.80 1.85 -13.01
N ARG A 90 -9.40 1.82 -11.82
CA ARG A 90 -8.81 2.31 -10.59
C ARG A 90 -8.42 1.15 -9.67
N HIS A 91 -7.22 1.20 -9.15
CA HIS A 91 -6.69 0.32 -8.12
C HIS A 91 -6.34 1.14 -6.88
N ILE A 92 -6.57 0.57 -5.71
CA ILE A 92 -6.20 1.20 -4.43
C ILE A 92 -5.37 0.20 -3.65
N GLY A 93 -4.27 0.67 -3.03
CA GLY A 93 -3.43 -0.11 -2.13
C GLY A 93 -3.29 0.59 -0.78
N LEU A 94 -3.26 -0.19 0.30
CA LEU A 94 -2.90 0.28 1.62
C LEU A 94 -1.37 0.39 1.73
N ASN A 95 -0.65 -0.64 1.30
CA ASN A 95 0.80 -0.64 1.32
C ASN A 95 1.40 0.02 0.07
N GLU A 96 1.10 -0.53 -1.10
CA GLU A 96 1.74 -0.09 -2.34
C GLU A 96 0.96 -0.45 -3.61
N ILE A 97 1.31 0.26 -4.67
CA ILE A 97 1.03 -0.10 -6.06
C ILE A 97 2.35 -0.45 -6.74
N VAL A 98 2.41 -1.58 -7.41
CA VAL A 98 3.55 -2.00 -8.21
C VAL A 98 3.18 -2.06 -9.68
N ILE A 99 4.02 -1.49 -10.54
CA ILE A 99 3.91 -1.54 -11.99
C ILE A 99 5.04 -2.40 -12.52
N LYS A 100 4.69 -3.48 -13.22
CA LYS A 100 5.64 -4.40 -13.84
C LYS A 100 5.33 -4.64 -15.31
N GLY A 101 6.35 -5.00 -16.06
CA GLY A 101 6.20 -5.54 -17.41
C GLY A 101 5.87 -7.03 -17.44
N ARG A 102 5.99 -7.62 -18.60
CA ARG A 102 5.86 -9.07 -18.80
C ARG A 102 6.94 -9.81 -18.01
N GLN A 103 6.57 -10.94 -17.42
CA GLN A 103 7.49 -11.79 -16.68
C GLN A 103 8.77 -12.10 -17.48
N SER A 104 9.93 -11.96 -16.83
CA SER A 104 11.27 -12.17 -17.38
C SER A 104 11.73 -11.15 -18.44
N TYR A 105 11.04 -10.03 -18.58
CA TYR A 105 11.45 -8.93 -19.45
C TYR A 105 11.54 -7.63 -18.65
N ALA A 106 12.53 -6.81 -18.96
CA ALA A 106 12.58 -5.44 -18.47
C ALA A 106 11.40 -4.64 -19.02
N VAL A 107 10.82 -3.78 -18.22
CA VAL A 107 9.80 -2.82 -18.65
C VAL A 107 10.44 -1.46 -18.91
N HIS A 108 9.97 -0.78 -19.96
CA HIS A 108 10.42 0.55 -20.33
C HIS A 108 9.30 1.56 -20.08
N LEU A 109 9.56 2.54 -19.20
CA LEU A 109 8.56 3.49 -18.72
C LEU A 109 9.11 4.92 -18.78
N HIS A 110 8.26 5.86 -19.19
CA HIS A 110 8.49 7.29 -18.96
C HIS A 110 7.82 7.69 -17.66
N ILE A 111 8.59 8.25 -16.73
CA ILE A 111 8.11 8.65 -15.42
C ILE A 111 8.10 10.18 -15.34
N CYS A 112 6.95 10.71 -14.93
CA CYS A 112 6.71 12.13 -14.72
C CYS A 112 6.24 12.38 -13.29
N ILE A 113 6.56 13.55 -12.74
CA ILE A 113 6.02 14.05 -11.47
C ILE A 113 5.37 15.40 -11.77
N ASP A 114 4.07 15.53 -11.52
CA ASP A 114 3.26 16.70 -11.85
C ASP A 114 3.45 17.18 -13.31
N GLY A 115 3.50 16.22 -14.25
CA GLY A 115 3.68 16.50 -15.66
C GLY A 115 5.12 16.82 -16.08
N VAL A 116 6.05 16.97 -15.13
CA VAL A 116 7.48 17.16 -15.44
C VAL A 116 8.10 15.79 -15.68
N SER A 117 8.68 15.59 -16.88
CA SER A 117 9.39 14.35 -17.21
C SER A 117 10.66 14.23 -16.36
N ILE A 118 10.77 13.14 -15.63
CA ILE A 118 11.89 12.89 -14.70
C ILE A 118 12.87 11.92 -15.30
N GLU A 119 12.42 10.75 -15.76
CA GLU A 119 13.32 9.73 -16.27
C GLU A 119 12.68 8.83 -17.32
N LYS A 120 13.54 8.20 -18.12
CA LYS A 120 13.23 7.00 -18.90
C LYS A 120 13.76 5.81 -18.12
N PHE A 121 12.84 5.10 -17.51
CA PHE A 121 13.14 3.94 -16.69
C PHE A 121 13.27 2.66 -17.53
N SER A 122 14.23 1.82 -17.17
CA SER A 122 14.31 0.43 -17.60
C SER A 122 14.63 -0.44 -16.39
N GLY A 123 13.93 -1.54 -16.20
CA GLY A 123 14.11 -2.45 -15.06
C GLY A 123 12.95 -3.44 -14.93
N ASP A 124 12.82 -4.07 -13.77
CA ASP A 124 11.74 -5.02 -13.53
C ASP A 124 10.40 -4.33 -13.21
N GLY A 125 10.44 -3.06 -12.79
CA GLY A 125 9.24 -2.28 -12.49
C GLY A 125 9.47 -1.10 -11.54
N ILE A 126 8.37 -0.47 -11.17
CA ILE A 126 8.31 0.64 -10.21
C ILE A 126 7.30 0.28 -9.12
N LEU A 127 7.68 0.54 -7.88
CA LEU A 127 6.81 0.43 -6.72
C LEU A 127 6.53 1.84 -6.18
N VAL A 128 5.26 2.12 -5.88
CA VAL A 128 4.84 3.35 -5.19
C VAL A 128 4.18 2.95 -3.87
N ALA A 129 4.88 3.22 -2.77
CA ALA A 129 4.44 2.87 -1.42
C ALA A 129 3.84 4.07 -0.69
N THR A 130 2.89 3.77 0.20
CA THR A 130 2.46 4.68 1.26
C THR A 130 3.46 4.66 2.42
N SER A 131 3.28 5.53 3.41
CA SER A 131 4.07 5.46 4.65
C SER A 131 3.86 4.14 5.40
N ALA A 132 2.63 3.61 5.41
CA ALA A 132 2.33 2.31 6.01
C ALA A 132 3.02 1.15 5.27
N GLY A 133 3.06 1.21 3.94
CA GLY A 133 3.72 0.23 3.08
C GLY A 133 5.25 0.29 3.10
N SER A 134 5.84 1.30 3.76
CA SER A 134 7.30 1.45 3.81
C SER A 134 8.03 0.24 4.41
N THR A 135 7.36 -0.52 5.27
CA THR A 135 7.88 -1.71 5.95
C THR A 135 7.52 -3.03 5.23
N ALA A 136 6.77 -2.95 4.11
CA ALA A 136 6.33 -4.10 3.31
C ALA A 136 7.32 -4.39 2.15
N TYR A 137 6.83 -4.59 0.95
CA TYR A 137 7.66 -4.90 -0.21
C TYR A 137 8.68 -3.80 -0.50
N ASN A 138 8.31 -2.53 -0.26
CA ASN A 138 9.22 -1.39 -0.35
C ASN A 138 10.53 -1.59 0.44
N TYR A 139 10.44 -2.10 1.68
CA TYR A 139 11.62 -2.37 2.50
C TYR A 139 12.55 -3.42 1.86
N SER A 140 11.98 -4.48 1.30
CA SER A 140 12.75 -5.54 0.62
C SER A 140 13.50 -5.01 -0.62
N LEU A 141 13.05 -3.92 -1.21
CA LEU A 141 13.68 -3.24 -2.35
C LEU A 141 14.72 -2.18 -1.93
N GLY A 142 14.98 -2.03 -0.64
CA GLY A 142 15.90 -1.01 -0.11
C GLY A 142 15.27 0.37 0.02
N GLY A 143 13.94 0.47 -0.01
CA GLY A 143 13.23 1.70 0.31
C GLY A 143 13.35 2.08 1.79
N SER A 144 13.12 3.34 2.09
CA SER A 144 13.24 3.88 3.45
C SER A 144 12.05 3.46 4.33
N ILE A 145 12.32 3.17 5.60
CA ILE A 145 11.27 3.06 6.62
C ILE A 145 10.73 4.47 6.89
N VAL A 146 9.42 4.60 6.89
CA VAL A 146 8.72 5.87 7.09
C VAL A 146 7.74 5.75 8.23
N ASP A 147 7.74 6.72 9.15
CA ASP A 147 6.73 6.82 10.18
C ASP A 147 5.33 6.96 9.56
N PRO A 148 4.35 6.10 9.91
CA PRO A 148 3.04 6.08 9.26
C PRO A 148 2.20 7.36 9.47
N ARG A 149 2.63 8.27 10.35
CA ARG A 149 2.03 9.60 10.54
C ARG A 149 2.39 10.58 9.43
N LEU A 150 3.43 10.33 8.66
CA LEU A 150 3.84 11.17 7.55
C LEU A 150 2.96 10.89 6.32
N LYS A 151 2.46 11.95 5.69
CA LYS A 151 1.67 11.87 4.46
C LYS A 151 2.59 12.05 3.25
N LEU A 152 3.05 10.93 2.70
CA LEU A 152 3.91 10.92 1.53
C LEU A 152 3.67 9.68 0.67
N LEU A 153 4.20 9.72 -0.55
CA LEU A 153 4.38 8.55 -1.42
C LEU A 153 5.87 8.33 -1.63
N GLN A 154 6.27 7.06 -1.67
CA GLN A 154 7.65 6.67 -1.94
C GLN A 154 7.72 5.88 -3.25
N VAL A 155 8.46 6.40 -4.22
CA VAL A 155 8.71 5.73 -5.50
C VAL A 155 10.01 4.95 -5.40
N THR A 156 9.94 3.64 -5.52
CA THR A 156 11.10 2.74 -5.40
C THR A 156 11.27 1.93 -6.67
N PRO A 157 12.44 2.03 -7.35
CA PRO A 157 12.72 1.26 -8.55
C PRO A 157 12.97 -0.22 -8.22
N ILE A 158 12.52 -1.11 -9.09
CA ILE A 158 12.76 -2.54 -8.99
C ILE A 158 13.80 -2.95 -10.04
N ALA A 159 14.97 -3.37 -9.58
CA ALA A 159 16.09 -3.78 -10.43
C ALA A 159 16.37 -2.81 -11.60
N PRO A 160 16.61 -1.50 -11.33
CA PRO A 160 16.81 -0.51 -12.37
C PRO A 160 18.06 -0.83 -13.18
N MET A 161 17.97 -0.68 -14.52
CA MET A 161 19.07 -0.84 -15.45
C MET A 161 19.49 0.51 -16.00
N ASN A 162 20.75 0.87 -15.81
CA ASN A 162 21.35 2.09 -16.37
C ASN A 162 22.15 1.77 -17.63
N THR A 163 21.77 2.37 -18.74
CA THR A 163 22.43 2.26 -20.04
C THR A 163 22.65 3.64 -20.64
N THR A 164 23.15 3.70 -21.89
CA THR A 164 23.25 4.98 -22.62
C THR A 164 21.89 5.61 -22.91
N ALA A 165 20.84 4.79 -23.11
CA ALA A 165 19.50 5.23 -23.47
C ALA A 165 18.58 5.44 -22.25
N TYR A 166 18.82 4.73 -21.16
CA TYR A 166 18.01 4.76 -19.94
C TYR A 166 18.88 5.15 -18.75
N ARG A 167 18.43 6.17 -18.02
CA ARG A 167 19.07 6.60 -16.77
C ARG A 167 18.00 6.67 -15.69
N SER A 168 18.03 5.67 -14.82
CA SER A 168 17.05 5.49 -13.77
C SER A 168 17.65 5.78 -12.40
N PHE A 169 16.84 6.32 -11.50
CA PHE A 169 17.21 6.37 -10.09
C PHE A 169 17.48 4.96 -9.57
N THR A 170 18.48 4.83 -8.72
CA THR A 170 18.82 3.56 -8.05
C THR A 170 18.40 3.55 -6.59
N SER A 171 17.93 4.68 -6.08
CA SER A 171 17.41 4.86 -4.74
C SER A 171 15.94 5.29 -4.79
N SER A 172 15.21 5.04 -3.73
CA SER A 172 13.83 5.51 -3.61
C SER A 172 13.74 7.03 -3.51
N ILE A 173 12.66 7.60 -4.02
CA ILE A 173 12.33 9.02 -3.95
C ILE A 173 11.12 9.20 -3.05
N LEU A 174 11.20 10.13 -2.10
CA LEU A 174 10.10 10.52 -1.22
C LEU A 174 9.42 11.76 -1.79
N LEU A 175 8.11 11.68 -1.97
CA LEU A 175 7.31 12.75 -2.55
C LEU A 175 6.18 13.16 -1.58
N PRO A 176 5.85 14.44 -1.47
CA PRO A 176 4.61 14.87 -0.84
C PRO A 176 3.40 14.14 -1.46
N SER A 177 2.40 13.82 -0.63
CA SER A 177 1.24 13.02 -1.07
C SER A 177 0.29 13.74 -2.02
N ASP A 178 0.43 15.05 -2.20
CA ASP A 178 -0.35 15.88 -3.11
C ASP A 178 0.18 15.89 -4.55
N LEU A 179 1.36 15.29 -4.80
CA LEU A 179 1.92 15.17 -6.14
C LEU A 179 1.35 13.98 -6.90
N THR A 180 1.27 14.13 -8.22
CA THR A 180 0.85 13.08 -9.14
C THR A 180 2.07 12.45 -9.81
N ILE A 181 2.15 11.11 -9.77
CA ILE A 181 3.16 10.33 -10.48
C ILE A 181 2.52 9.80 -11.76
N GLY A 182 2.97 10.31 -12.89
CA GLY A 182 2.55 9.83 -14.22
C GLY A 182 3.52 8.78 -14.76
N ILE A 183 3.01 7.67 -15.26
CA ILE A 183 3.81 6.61 -15.87
C ILE A 183 3.22 6.29 -17.24
N VAL A 184 4.06 6.39 -18.27
CA VAL A 184 3.68 6.07 -19.65
C VAL A 184 4.58 4.93 -20.14
N PRO A 185 4.03 3.73 -20.40
CA PRO A 185 4.80 2.65 -21.00
C PRO A 185 5.27 3.03 -22.41
N GLU A 186 6.46 2.58 -22.83
CA GLU A 186 6.89 2.73 -24.22
C GLU A 186 5.97 1.92 -25.18
N GLU A 187 5.91 2.31 -26.46
CA GLU A 187 4.95 1.75 -27.43
C GLU A 187 5.07 0.23 -27.61
N GLU A 188 6.25 -0.31 -27.37
CA GLU A 188 6.55 -1.74 -27.50
C GLU A 188 6.02 -2.57 -26.31
N GLU A 189 5.66 -1.91 -25.21
CA GLU A 189 5.14 -2.55 -24.01
C GLU A 189 3.69 -3.00 -24.18
N ASN A 190 3.51 -4.24 -24.66
CA ASN A 190 2.19 -4.78 -24.94
C ASN A 190 1.39 -5.21 -23.71
N LYS A 191 2.05 -5.44 -22.58
CA LYS A 191 1.42 -5.88 -21.33
C LYS A 191 2.05 -5.21 -20.13
N ILE A 192 1.20 -4.62 -19.31
CA ILE A 192 1.56 -4.04 -18.00
C ILE A 192 0.75 -4.77 -16.93
N PHE A 193 1.39 -5.09 -15.83
CA PHE A 193 0.77 -5.66 -14.65
C PHE A 193 0.78 -4.63 -13.51
N ILE A 194 -0.39 -4.46 -12.93
CA ILE A 194 -0.58 -3.65 -11.72
C ILE A 194 -0.80 -4.60 -10.55
N MET A 195 -0.03 -4.42 -9.50
CA MET A 195 -0.24 -5.15 -8.25
C MET A 195 -0.56 -4.13 -7.16
N ASN A 196 -1.70 -4.28 -6.50
CA ASN A 196 -2.07 -3.52 -5.32
C ASN A 196 -2.15 -4.45 -4.12
N ASP A 197 -1.28 -4.26 -3.14
CA ASP A 197 -1.15 -5.10 -1.94
C ASP A 197 -1.12 -6.61 -2.26
N GLY A 198 -0.43 -7.00 -3.35
CA GLY A 198 -0.31 -8.38 -3.79
C GLY A 198 -1.40 -8.87 -4.76
N ILE A 199 -2.46 -8.10 -5.00
CA ILE A 199 -3.51 -8.44 -5.99
C ILE A 199 -3.05 -7.99 -7.38
N GLU A 200 -2.81 -8.94 -8.29
CA GLU A 200 -2.31 -8.67 -9.63
C GLU A 200 -3.43 -8.54 -10.67
N THR A 201 -3.35 -7.52 -11.51
CA THR A 201 -4.22 -7.31 -12.66
C THR A 201 -3.39 -6.97 -13.90
N GLY A 202 -3.62 -7.70 -14.99
CA GLY A 202 -2.91 -7.49 -16.27
C GLY A 202 -3.68 -6.61 -17.24
N TYR A 203 -2.98 -5.69 -17.89
CA TYR A 203 -3.50 -4.77 -18.89
C TYR A 203 -2.76 -4.91 -20.22
N SER A 204 -3.49 -4.79 -21.30
CA SER A 204 -2.93 -4.64 -22.65
C SER A 204 -3.20 -3.23 -23.17
N GLN A 205 -2.26 -2.72 -23.98
CA GLN A 205 -2.39 -1.41 -24.62
C GLN A 205 -2.63 -0.26 -23.64
N VAL A 206 -1.84 -0.20 -22.57
CA VAL A 206 -1.88 0.90 -21.62
C VAL A 206 -1.37 2.18 -22.30
N SER A 207 -2.14 3.26 -22.22
CA SER A 207 -1.73 4.58 -22.69
C SER A 207 -1.10 5.43 -21.62
N GLY A 208 -1.45 5.19 -20.35
CA GLY A 208 -0.87 5.89 -19.20
C GLY A 208 -1.42 5.37 -17.87
N ILE A 209 -0.65 5.63 -16.83
CA ILE A 209 -1.00 5.32 -15.44
C ILE A 209 -0.76 6.60 -14.63
N SER A 210 -1.77 7.02 -13.88
CA SER A 210 -1.66 8.13 -12.93
C SER A 210 -1.74 7.60 -11.51
N ILE A 211 -0.75 7.92 -10.67
CA ILE A 211 -0.69 7.46 -9.28
C ILE A 211 -0.71 8.68 -8.36
N THR A 212 -1.60 8.64 -7.39
CA THR A 212 -1.82 9.70 -6.39
C THR A 212 -2.09 9.09 -5.03
N ALA A 213 -2.02 9.89 -3.97
CA ALA A 213 -2.68 9.48 -2.72
C ALA A 213 -4.17 9.31 -2.98
N SER A 214 -4.76 8.27 -2.39
CA SER A 214 -6.19 8.01 -2.51
C SER A 214 -7.00 8.87 -1.54
N ASP A 215 -8.25 9.08 -1.86
CA ASP A 215 -9.28 9.65 -0.98
C ASP A 215 -9.75 8.67 0.11
N LYS A 216 -9.47 7.37 -0.06
CA LYS A 216 -9.75 6.34 0.93
C LYS A 216 -8.68 6.32 2.02
N THR A 217 -9.09 6.03 3.24
CA THR A 217 -8.19 5.79 4.37
C THR A 217 -8.58 4.50 5.07
N VAL A 218 -7.61 3.87 5.75
CA VAL A 218 -7.87 2.74 6.61
C VAL A 218 -7.72 3.21 8.06
N GLN A 219 -8.69 2.91 8.88
CA GLN A 219 -8.71 3.27 10.29
C GLN A 219 -8.30 2.06 11.12
N LEU A 220 -7.20 2.19 11.88
CA LEU A 220 -6.79 1.16 12.82
C LEU A 220 -7.05 1.63 14.25
N LEU A 221 -7.73 0.78 15.02
CA LEU A 221 -7.88 1.00 16.45
C LEU A 221 -6.56 0.67 17.14
N ARG A 222 -6.05 1.61 17.97
CA ARG A 222 -4.79 1.52 18.69
C ARG A 222 -4.98 1.76 20.18
N PHE A 223 -4.32 0.97 21.00
CA PHE A 223 -4.26 1.18 22.43
C PHE A 223 -3.10 2.09 22.85
N LYS A 224 -3.07 2.49 24.13
CA LYS A 224 -2.09 3.47 24.65
C LYS A 224 -0.64 3.03 24.48
N ASP A 225 -0.38 1.73 24.50
CA ASP A 225 0.96 1.14 24.46
C ASP A 225 1.47 0.91 23.03
N TYR A 226 0.68 1.30 22.01
CA TYR A 226 1.11 1.19 20.62
C TYR A 226 2.27 2.12 20.31
N ASP A 227 3.41 1.54 19.94
CA ASP A 227 4.58 2.27 19.44
C ASP A 227 5.08 1.62 18.13
N PHE A 228 5.07 2.41 17.06
CA PHE A 228 5.56 1.97 15.75
C PHE A 228 7.05 1.61 15.79
N TRP A 229 7.86 2.39 16.52
CA TRP A 229 9.30 2.18 16.55
C TRP A 229 9.70 0.98 17.38
N ASP A 230 8.93 0.64 18.41
CA ASP A 230 9.11 -0.62 19.15
C ASP A 230 8.79 -1.83 18.27
N LYS A 231 7.75 -1.74 17.43
CA LYS A 231 7.47 -2.78 16.42
C LYS A 231 8.60 -2.92 15.39
N ILE A 232 9.16 -1.80 14.91
CA ILE A 232 10.33 -1.81 14.01
C ILE A 232 11.49 -2.55 14.67
N LYS A 233 11.83 -2.21 15.91
CA LYS A 233 12.90 -2.85 16.69
C LYS A 233 12.67 -4.35 16.83
N THR A 234 11.48 -4.74 17.25
CA THR A 234 11.15 -6.15 17.50
C THR A 234 11.15 -6.99 16.21
N LYS A 235 10.81 -6.39 15.07
CA LYS A 235 10.65 -7.13 13.81
C LYS A 235 11.91 -7.17 12.95
N PHE A 236 12.77 -6.16 13.02
CA PHE A 236 13.92 -6.02 12.12
C PHE A 236 15.27 -6.09 12.82
N LEU A 237 15.33 -5.99 14.14
CA LEU A 237 16.56 -6.02 14.94
C LEU A 237 16.54 -7.16 15.99
#